data_6c37d6c3a69d5da951c617a0944f9921
#
_entry.id   6c37d6c3a69d5da951c617a0944f9921
#
_cell.length_a   1.000
_cell.length_b   1.000
_cell.length_c   1.000
_cell.angle_alpha   90.00
_cell.angle_beta   90.00
_cell.angle_gamma   90.00
#
_symmetry.space_group_name_H-M   'P 1'
#
loop_
_entity.id
_entity.type
_entity.pdbx_description
1 polymer ?
#
loop_
_entity_poly.entity_id
_entity_poly.type
_entity_poly.pdbx_seq_one_letter_code
_entity_poly.pdbx_strand_id
1 'polypeptide(L)'
;MSDRTKGGLGQWFWVCWGVAMAWSLYRALFNEAWILDDEIAHYMISKDVWSDPRELWHPWSRPGRNILQFIPAYFGLTVARLWTLALAGFAMWLTGREGKRLGMVGLSILPLLMGFQWWFPELSYPVLTQTPFMVVWVGGVFLAMRKKMAWAALCWGYLPLVRHEGIALSALFGLWIIFAPGGFARHLLKGKWNEALKAFPRAAWLGFCTFLPLIVMNVASGLMRGEWPFMMFFESKPTEYYGSGPIWLYLKHLATGAGIPVVLLMIFGAFQKWRHLDWSLWLWATYPAYLIMHSLIYWKGLFASGGYYHFIMPMAPFVALVALRGFNGLWEKYGVKPAAAALAVVVVTGLMMPQQQWGVSDNHIPGLPVLNASLKPIAPPMKQSRFGQGVKEASEWVIKNAGGAEVLNHHAAASFWLYETGVKKLEAWGGYTPESPELCSGTLLIWDAHYSVQDDFGFTPERLEKVGWEVVENFAYKSVRIYRKK
;
A
#
# COMPACT_ATOMS: atom_id res chain seq x y z
N MET A 1 -5.37 36.47 -3.77
CA MET A 1 -5.80 35.22 -3.07
C MET A 1 -5.80 35.48 -1.57
N SER A 2 -6.88 36.11 -1.09
CA SER A 2 -6.99 36.53 0.32
C SER A 2 -7.54 35.41 1.19
N ASP A 3 -7.07 35.35 2.37
CA ASP A 3 -7.61 34.84 3.66
C ASP A 3 -8.45 33.56 3.79
N ARG A 4 -8.95 32.97 2.72
CA ARG A 4 -9.76 31.73 2.81
C ARG A 4 -8.98 30.49 3.31
N THR A 5 -7.65 30.58 3.36
CA THR A 5 -6.78 29.46 3.77
C THR A 5 -6.43 29.45 5.28
N LYS A 6 -6.61 30.58 5.99
CA LYS A 6 -6.15 30.72 7.39
C LYS A 6 -7.07 30.08 8.45
N GLY A 7 -8.35 29.84 8.17
CA GLY A 7 -9.24 29.16 9.12
C GLY A 7 -9.02 27.64 9.18
N GLY A 8 -9.28 27.02 10.33
CA GLY A 8 -9.33 25.56 10.50
C GLY A 8 -10.38 24.88 9.63
N LEU A 9 -10.40 23.55 9.63
CA LEU A 9 -11.54 22.75 9.19
C LEU A 9 -12.63 22.86 10.27
N GLY A 10 -13.90 22.95 9.84
CA GLY A 10 -15.02 23.13 10.80
C GLY A 10 -15.19 21.92 11.74
N GLN A 11 -15.90 22.14 12.85
CA GLN A 11 -16.15 21.11 13.87
C GLN A 11 -16.71 19.80 13.28
N TRP A 12 -17.66 19.90 12.37
CA TRP A 12 -18.27 18.73 11.73
C TRP A 12 -17.29 17.91 10.86
N PHE A 13 -16.23 18.52 10.34
CA PHE A 13 -15.17 17.75 9.70
C PHE A 13 -14.53 16.77 10.69
N TRP A 14 -14.22 17.24 11.90
CA TRP A 14 -13.59 16.39 12.92
C TRP A 14 -14.53 15.32 13.48
N VAL A 15 -15.83 15.61 13.57
CA VAL A 15 -16.82 14.59 13.93
C VAL A 15 -16.86 13.49 12.87
N CYS A 16 -16.99 13.84 11.59
CA CYS A 16 -17.00 12.87 10.51
C CYS A 16 -15.65 12.13 10.36
N TRP A 17 -14.53 12.83 10.61
CA TRP A 17 -13.20 12.24 10.68
C TRP A 17 -13.14 11.19 11.81
N GLY A 18 -13.62 11.53 12.99
CA GLY A 18 -13.68 10.61 14.13
C GLY A 18 -14.52 9.37 13.84
N VAL A 19 -15.68 9.53 13.19
CA VAL A 19 -16.53 8.39 12.78
C VAL A 19 -15.82 7.48 11.78
N ALA A 20 -15.21 8.04 10.74
CA ALA A 20 -14.48 7.28 9.74
C ALA A 20 -13.26 6.54 10.33
N MET A 21 -12.53 7.23 11.23
CA MET A 21 -11.37 6.64 11.91
C MET A 21 -11.78 5.58 12.92
N ALA A 22 -12.90 5.77 13.64
CA ALA A 22 -13.43 4.77 14.57
C ALA A 22 -13.81 3.47 13.85
N TRP A 23 -14.36 3.55 12.64
CA TRP A 23 -14.64 2.38 11.83
C TRP A 23 -13.36 1.63 11.43
N SER A 24 -12.36 2.33 10.93
CA SER A 24 -11.07 1.73 10.60
C SER A 24 -10.32 1.23 11.86
N LEU A 25 -10.44 1.92 12.99
CA LEU A 25 -9.88 1.48 14.27
C LEU A 25 -10.51 0.18 14.76
N TYR A 26 -11.84 0.07 14.67
CA TYR A 26 -12.55 -1.17 14.98
C TYR A 26 -11.98 -2.33 14.13
N ARG A 27 -11.77 -2.11 12.82
CA ARG A 27 -11.17 -3.12 11.95
C ARG A 27 -9.73 -3.46 12.38
N ALA A 28 -8.91 -2.45 12.66
CA ALA A 28 -7.52 -2.64 13.06
C ALA A 28 -7.35 -3.45 14.36
N LEU A 29 -8.29 -3.28 15.32
CA LEU A 29 -8.22 -3.93 16.63
C LEU A 29 -8.82 -5.33 16.66
N PHE A 30 -9.87 -5.58 15.86
CA PHE A 30 -10.63 -6.81 15.94
C PHE A 30 -10.44 -7.76 14.75
N ASN A 31 -9.75 -7.35 13.69
CA ASN A 31 -9.34 -8.26 12.63
C ASN A 31 -8.20 -9.16 13.12
N GLU A 32 -8.47 -10.45 13.26
CA GLU A 32 -7.49 -11.46 13.61
C GLU A 32 -6.53 -11.77 12.45
N ALA A 33 -7.04 -11.67 11.21
CA ALA A 33 -6.27 -11.91 10.02
C ALA A 33 -5.30 -10.75 9.73
N TRP A 34 -4.14 -11.07 9.18
CA TRP A 34 -3.33 -10.09 8.47
C TRP A 34 -3.84 -9.91 7.03
N ILE A 35 -3.61 -8.73 6.52
CA ILE A 35 -3.98 -8.38 5.15
C ILE A 35 -2.78 -8.68 4.26
N LEU A 36 -2.81 -9.78 3.54
CA LEU A 36 -1.70 -10.34 2.77
C LEU A 36 -0.53 -10.80 3.68
N ASP A 37 0.22 -11.78 3.23
CA ASP A 37 1.43 -12.24 3.90
C ASP A 37 2.51 -11.14 3.92
N ASP A 38 2.47 -10.24 2.94
CA ASP A 38 3.33 -9.06 2.88
C ASP A 38 3.21 -8.17 4.14
N GLU A 39 2.03 -8.08 4.77
CA GLU A 39 1.89 -7.30 6.01
C GLU A 39 2.83 -7.82 7.08
N ILE A 40 2.86 -9.14 7.26
CA ILE A 40 3.67 -9.79 8.29
C ILE A 40 5.16 -9.73 7.92
N ALA A 41 5.51 -10.00 6.67
CA ALA A 41 6.88 -9.89 6.21
C ALA A 41 7.42 -8.47 6.39
N HIS A 42 6.66 -7.47 6.00
CA HIS A 42 6.99 -6.08 6.19
C HIS A 42 7.12 -5.69 7.67
N TYR A 43 6.23 -6.17 8.53
CA TYR A 43 6.30 -5.93 9.97
C TYR A 43 7.58 -6.53 10.55
N MET A 44 7.90 -7.80 10.23
CA MET A 44 9.08 -8.50 10.74
C MET A 44 10.37 -7.76 10.34
N ILE A 45 10.53 -7.42 9.07
CA ILE A 45 11.69 -6.67 8.59
C ILE A 45 11.81 -5.32 9.31
N SER A 46 10.69 -4.63 9.56
CA SER A 46 10.73 -3.35 10.30
C SER A 46 11.11 -3.55 11.78
N LYS A 47 10.71 -4.67 12.40
CA LYS A 47 11.08 -5.01 13.77
C LYS A 47 12.56 -5.38 13.86
N ASP A 48 13.05 -6.15 12.88
CA ASP A 48 14.43 -6.64 12.83
C ASP A 48 15.46 -5.53 12.62
N VAL A 49 15.06 -4.32 12.17
CA VAL A 49 15.94 -3.13 12.10
C VAL A 49 16.65 -2.86 13.45
N TRP A 50 16.03 -3.22 14.58
CA TRP A 50 16.60 -2.99 15.90
C TRP A 50 17.73 -3.97 16.26
N SER A 51 17.71 -5.16 15.70
CA SER A 51 18.80 -6.16 15.84
C SER A 51 19.80 -6.07 14.69
N ASP A 52 19.33 -5.75 13.48
CA ASP A 52 20.16 -5.56 12.31
C ASP A 52 19.75 -4.27 11.55
N PRO A 53 20.46 -3.15 11.76
CA PRO A 53 20.16 -1.88 11.08
C PRO A 53 20.21 -1.93 9.55
N ARG A 54 20.82 -2.98 8.95
CA ARG A 54 20.83 -3.17 7.50
C ARG A 54 19.42 -3.41 6.96
N GLU A 55 18.51 -3.96 7.78
CA GLU A 55 17.13 -4.21 7.42
C GLU A 55 16.32 -2.92 7.14
N LEU A 56 16.78 -1.78 7.66
CA LEU A 56 16.19 -0.48 7.30
C LEU A 56 16.24 -0.22 5.79
N TRP A 57 17.29 -0.71 5.13
CA TRP A 57 17.58 -0.50 3.72
C TRP A 57 17.16 -1.70 2.84
N HIS A 58 16.37 -2.62 3.37
CA HIS A 58 15.93 -3.81 2.65
C HIS A 58 15.13 -3.45 1.39
N PRO A 59 15.58 -3.81 0.16
CA PRO A 59 14.98 -3.31 -1.09
C PRO A 59 13.55 -3.78 -1.28
N TRP A 60 13.27 -5.07 -1.00
CA TRP A 60 11.92 -5.63 -1.15
C TRP A 60 10.93 -5.00 -0.16
N SER A 61 11.34 -4.80 1.09
CA SER A 61 10.49 -4.20 2.14
C SER A 61 10.31 -2.69 1.98
N ARG A 62 11.05 -2.05 1.10
CA ARG A 62 11.00 -0.62 0.80
C ARG A 62 11.53 0.26 1.94
N PRO A 63 12.75 0.79 1.81
CA PRO A 63 13.38 1.64 2.84
C PRO A 63 12.50 2.79 3.33
N GLY A 64 11.78 3.46 2.43
CA GLY A 64 10.90 4.56 2.80
C GLY A 64 9.74 4.14 3.69
N ARG A 65 9.21 2.94 3.50
CA ARG A 65 8.22 2.39 4.42
C ARG A 65 8.89 1.97 5.73
N ASN A 66 10.06 1.30 5.69
CA ASN A 66 10.76 0.86 6.89
C ASN A 66 11.09 2.04 7.81
N ILE A 67 11.58 3.16 7.25
CA ILE A 67 11.85 4.41 8.01
C ILE A 67 10.60 4.91 8.76
N LEU A 68 9.42 4.75 8.19
CA LEU A 68 8.17 5.17 8.83
C LEU A 68 7.66 4.15 9.86
N GLN A 69 8.12 2.89 9.80
CA GLN A 69 7.52 1.78 10.55
C GLN A 69 8.44 1.17 11.62
N PHE A 70 9.77 1.30 11.54
CA PHE A 70 10.68 0.58 12.44
C PHE A 70 10.49 0.95 13.92
N ILE A 71 10.16 2.20 14.24
CA ILE A 71 9.87 2.59 15.62
C ILE A 71 8.57 1.94 16.13
N PRO A 72 7.40 2.12 15.47
CA PRO A 72 6.17 1.49 15.96
C PRO A 72 6.22 -0.05 15.90
N ALA A 73 6.96 -0.66 14.96
CA ALA A 73 7.11 -2.11 14.87
C ALA A 73 7.85 -2.70 16.09
N TYR A 74 8.74 -1.95 16.73
CA TYR A 74 9.40 -2.36 17.97
C TYR A 74 8.38 -2.70 19.07
N PHE A 75 7.32 -1.92 19.19
CA PHE A 75 6.27 -2.09 20.20
C PHE A 75 5.20 -3.12 19.83
N GLY A 76 5.34 -3.81 18.72
CA GLY A 76 4.46 -4.90 18.30
C GLY A 76 3.55 -4.55 17.11
N LEU A 77 2.95 -5.60 16.52
CA LEU A 77 2.13 -5.48 15.31
C LEU A 77 0.93 -4.54 15.49
N THR A 78 0.25 -4.61 16.64
CA THR A 78 -0.90 -3.74 16.92
C THR A 78 -0.49 -2.26 16.93
N VAL A 79 0.65 -1.92 17.55
CA VAL A 79 1.13 -0.53 17.57
C VAL A 79 1.54 -0.08 16.16
N ALA A 80 2.18 -0.94 15.38
CA ALA A 80 2.52 -0.66 13.99
C ALA A 80 1.26 -0.42 13.12
N ARG A 81 0.20 -1.21 13.32
CA ARG A 81 -1.10 -1.02 12.67
C ARG A 81 -1.76 0.31 13.08
N LEU A 82 -1.78 0.63 14.37
CA LEU A 82 -2.35 1.89 14.86
C LEU A 82 -1.59 3.11 14.32
N TRP A 83 -0.27 3.00 14.22
CA TRP A 83 0.55 4.04 13.60
C TRP A 83 0.22 4.23 12.11
N THR A 84 0.10 3.13 11.36
CA THR A 84 -0.31 3.19 9.95
C THR A 84 -1.69 3.84 9.80
N LEU A 85 -2.63 3.48 10.68
CA LEU A 85 -3.95 4.12 10.73
C LEU A 85 -3.87 5.63 11.04
N ALA A 86 -2.98 6.04 11.94
CA ALA A 86 -2.75 7.46 12.22
C ALA A 86 -2.23 8.21 10.97
N LEU A 87 -1.33 7.59 10.19
CA LEU A 87 -0.88 8.12 8.90
C LEU A 87 -2.06 8.27 7.91
N ALA A 88 -2.97 7.30 7.85
CA ALA A 88 -4.17 7.40 7.02
C ALA A 88 -5.09 8.56 7.44
N GLY A 89 -5.29 8.72 8.75
CA GLY A 89 -6.03 9.86 9.32
C GLY A 89 -5.37 11.21 9.01
N PHE A 90 -4.04 11.25 9.02
CA PHE A 90 -3.28 12.44 8.62
C PHE A 90 -3.43 12.74 7.13
N ALA A 91 -3.40 11.73 6.25
CA ALA A 91 -3.68 11.90 4.82
C ALA A 91 -5.09 12.45 4.58
N MET A 92 -6.09 11.97 5.32
CA MET A 92 -7.47 12.46 5.27
C MET A 92 -7.57 13.94 5.68
N TRP A 93 -6.85 14.34 6.74
CA TRP A 93 -6.77 15.75 7.14
C TRP A 93 -6.10 16.62 6.07
N LEU A 94 -4.96 16.18 5.50
CA LEU A 94 -4.29 16.88 4.38
C LEU A 94 -5.25 17.07 3.19
N THR A 95 -6.02 16.03 2.86
CA THR A 95 -7.04 16.06 1.80
C THR A 95 -8.11 17.12 2.09
N GLY A 96 -8.59 17.20 3.33
CA GLY A 96 -9.53 18.24 3.76
C GLY A 96 -8.94 19.66 3.62
N ARG A 97 -7.67 19.83 3.97
CA ARG A 97 -6.95 21.12 3.82
C ARG A 97 -6.82 21.52 2.34
N GLU A 98 -6.62 20.55 1.45
CA GLU A 98 -6.57 20.81 0.00
C GLU A 98 -7.96 21.08 -0.56
N GLY A 99 -8.99 20.35 -0.16
CA GLY A 99 -10.38 20.65 -0.53
C GLY A 99 -10.77 22.10 -0.15
N LYS A 100 -10.35 22.56 1.02
CA LYS A 100 -10.54 23.96 1.46
C LYS A 100 -9.81 24.94 0.55
N ARG A 101 -8.57 24.66 0.17
CA ARG A 101 -7.79 25.49 -0.77
C ARG A 101 -8.46 25.58 -2.13
N LEU A 102 -9.03 24.48 -2.61
CA LEU A 102 -9.79 24.40 -3.86
C LEU A 102 -11.16 25.09 -3.78
N GLY A 103 -11.49 25.69 -2.64
CA GLY A 103 -12.77 26.38 -2.42
C GLY A 103 -13.98 25.44 -2.40
N MET A 104 -13.77 24.16 -2.09
CA MET A 104 -14.86 23.19 -2.04
C MET A 104 -15.75 23.44 -0.82
N VAL A 105 -17.05 23.32 -1.01
CA VAL A 105 -18.05 23.34 0.06
C VAL A 105 -18.30 21.92 0.57
N GLY A 106 -19.02 21.77 1.69
CA GLY A 106 -19.37 20.45 2.22
C GLY A 106 -18.17 19.62 2.74
N LEU A 107 -17.05 20.25 3.08
CA LEU A 107 -15.84 19.56 3.57
C LEU A 107 -16.07 18.70 4.80
N SER A 108 -17.14 18.96 5.56
CA SER A 108 -17.52 18.16 6.72
C SER A 108 -17.73 16.68 6.39
N ILE A 109 -18.24 16.36 5.21
CA ILE A 109 -18.52 14.97 4.81
C ILE A 109 -17.36 14.31 4.06
N LEU A 110 -16.31 15.06 3.73
CA LEU A 110 -15.14 14.49 3.03
C LEU A 110 -14.54 13.26 3.74
N PRO A 111 -14.39 13.27 5.09
CA PRO A 111 -13.92 12.09 5.81
C PRO A 111 -14.81 10.86 5.63
N LEU A 112 -16.12 11.03 5.52
CA LEU A 112 -17.04 9.91 5.27
C LEU A 112 -16.86 9.38 3.84
N LEU A 113 -16.73 10.27 2.85
CA LEU A 113 -16.47 9.88 1.45
C LEU A 113 -15.11 9.21 1.26
N MET A 114 -14.13 9.42 2.13
CA MET A 114 -12.83 8.76 2.09
C MET A 114 -12.82 7.49 2.94
N GLY A 115 -13.27 7.56 4.20
CA GLY A 115 -13.17 6.48 5.17
C GLY A 115 -14.15 5.33 4.94
N PHE A 116 -15.25 5.58 4.22
CA PHE A 116 -16.22 4.55 3.83
C PHE A 116 -16.06 4.07 2.37
N GLN A 117 -14.95 4.42 1.70
CA GLN A 117 -14.52 3.66 0.54
C GLN A 117 -14.24 2.23 0.98
N TRP A 118 -14.71 1.24 0.23
CA TRP A 118 -14.72 -0.17 0.66
C TRP A 118 -13.33 -0.73 0.99
N TRP A 119 -12.27 -0.24 0.32
CA TRP A 119 -10.88 -0.60 0.62
C TRP A 119 -10.30 0.11 1.84
N PHE A 120 -10.82 1.32 2.19
CA PHE A 120 -10.15 2.16 3.17
C PHE A 120 -10.11 1.54 4.57
N PRO A 121 -11.22 1.00 5.12
CA PRO A 121 -11.20 0.41 6.46
C PRO A 121 -10.29 -0.81 6.57
N GLU A 122 -10.02 -1.49 5.46
CA GLU A 122 -9.19 -2.70 5.42
C GLU A 122 -7.72 -2.43 5.10
N LEU A 123 -7.42 -1.40 4.31
CA LEU A 123 -6.07 -1.12 3.82
C LEU A 123 -5.43 0.11 4.47
N SER A 124 -6.14 0.82 5.35
CA SER A 124 -5.62 2.02 6.01
C SER A 124 -4.74 1.72 7.21
N TYR A 125 -4.84 0.54 7.83
CA TYR A 125 -4.10 0.17 9.03
C TYR A 125 -3.00 -0.89 8.82
N PRO A 126 -3.05 -1.82 7.84
CA PRO A 126 -2.02 -2.83 7.69
C PRO A 126 -0.63 -2.24 7.48
N VAL A 127 0.39 -2.97 7.93
CA VAL A 127 1.80 -2.57 7.82
C VAL A 127 2.30 -2.81 6.38
N LEU A 128 1.59 -2.22 5.44
CA LEU A 128 1.83 -2.29 4.00
C LEU A 128 2.36 -0.94 3.47
N THR A 129 2.68 -0.91 2.19
CA THR A 129 3.23 0.29 1.52
C THR A 129 2.19 1.32 1.11
N GLN A 130 0.92 0.95 1.01
CA GLN A 130 -0.15 1.78 0.43
C GLN A 130 -0.41 3.04 1.23
N THR A 131 -0.59 2.94 2.54
CA THR A 131 -0.85 4.10 3.41
C THR A 131 0.35 5.03 3.54
N PRO A 132 1.59 4.55 3.76
CA PRO A 132 2.78 5.39 3.65
C PRO A 132 2.89 6.13 2.31
N PHE A 133 2.63 5.45 1.20
CA PHE A 133 2.65 6.05 -0.13
C PHE A 133 1.58 7.14 -0.28
N MET A 134 0.35 6.87 0.15
CA MET A 134 -0.75 7.82 0.12
C MET A 134 -0.43 9.11 0.89
N VAL A 135 0.09 8.99 2.11
CA VAL A 135 0.38 10.17 2.94
C VAL A 135 1.51 11.01 2.38
N VAL A 136 2.56 10.38 1.86
CA VAL A 136 3.69 11.09 1.23
C VAL A 136 3.22 11.80 -0.05
N TRP A 137 2.41 11.13 -0.86
CA TRP A 137 1.90 11.71 -2.10
C TRP A 137 1.00 12.91 -1.86
N VAL A 138 -0.05 12.78 -1.04
CA VAL A 138 -0.93 13.92 -0.74
C VAL A 138 -0.17 15.03 0.02
N GLY A 139 0.81 14.66 0.83
CA GLY A 139 1.73 15.59 1.51
C GLY A 139 2.56 16.39 0.52
N GLY A 140 3.09 15.74 -0.51
CA GLY A 140 3.82 16.40 -1.61
C GLY A 140 2.96 17.40 -2.36
N VAL A 141 1.70 17.04 -2.69
CA VAL A 141 0.72 17.96 -3.28
C VAL A 141 0.45 19.14 -2.33
N PHE A 142 0.17 18.87 -1.06
CA PHE A 142 -0.11 19.87 -0.04
C PHE A 142 1.03 20.89 0.11
N LEU A 143 2.27 20.45 0.14
CA LEU A 143 3.44 21.31 0.27
C LEU A 143 3.69 22.14 -0.99
N ALA A 144 3.56 21.54 -2.17
CA ALA A 144 3.69 22.24 -3.44
C ALA A 144 2.65 23.39 -3.57
N MET A 145 1.41 23.11 -3.17
CA MET A 145 0.34 24.12 -3.19
C MET A 145 0.57 25.27 -2.22
N ARG A 146 1.38 25.06 -1.18
CA ARG A 146 1.82 26.13 -0.24
C ARG A 146 3.14 26.76 -0.59
N LYS A 147 3.62 26.51 -1.82
CA LYS A 147 4.91 27.03 -2.29
C LYS A 147 6.14 26.58 -1.46
N LYS A 148 5.98 25.50 -0.67
CA LYS A 148 7.08 24.86 0.07
C LYS A 148 7.80 23.87 -0.85
N MET A 149 8.38 24.41 -1.95
CA MET A 149 8.78 23.61 -3.10
C MET A 149 9.90 22.61 -2.79
N ALA A 150 10.91 22.97 -1.96
CA ALA A 150 11.96 22.03 -1.61
C ALA A 150 11.43 20.83 -0.81
N TRP A 151 10.54 21.08 0.17
CA TRP A 151 9.89 20.01 0.93
C TRP A 151 8.96 19.16 0.06
N ALA A 152 8.24 19.80 -0.88
CA ALA A 152 7.45 19.06 -1.86
C ALA A 152 8.35 18.15 -2.70
N ALA A 153 9.47 18.68 -3.22
CA ALA A 153 10.44 17.92 -4.01
C ALA A 153 11.00 16.71 -3.24
N LEU A 154 11.34 16.90 -1.96
CA LEU A 154 11.74 15.78 -1.08
C LEU A 154 10.62 14.72 -0.92
N CYS A 155 9.37 15.14 -0.72
CA CYS A 155 8.24 14.20 -0.62
C CYS A 155 8.06 13.42 -1.95
N TRP A 156 8.07 14.10 -3.09
CA TRP A 156 7.95 13.42 -4.38
C TRP A 156 9.12 12.47 -4.64
N GLY A 157 10.35 12.88 -4.28
CA GLY A 157 11.54 12.03 -4.36
C GLY A 157 11.56 10.87 -3.34
N TYR A 158 10.76 10.96 -2.29
CA TYR A 158 10.60 9.87 -1.31
C TYR A 158 9.62 8.78 -1.77
N LEU A 159 8.71 9.09 -2.69
CA LEU A 159 7.73 8.11 -3.20
C LEU A 159 8.39 6.82 -3.75
N PRO A 160 9.47 6.88 -4.57
CA PRO A 160 10.17 5.68 -5.03
C PRO A 160 10.67 4.77 -3.91
N LEU A 161 11.04 5.35 -2.76
CA LEU A 161 11.51 4.61 -1.59
C LEU A 161 10.38 3.83 -0.91
N VAL A 162 9.14 4.27 -1.08
CA VAL A 162 7.96 3.62 -0.50
C VAL A 162 7.38 2.59 -1.48
N ARG A 163 7.34 2.94 -2.78
CA ARG A 163 6.88 2.06 -3.86
C ARG A 163 7.58 2.43 -5.17
N HIS A 164 7.93 1.44 -5.98
CA HIS A 164 8.64 1.65 -7.25
C HIS A 164 7.90 2.59 -8.21
N GLU A 165 6.59 2.53 -8.23
CA GLU A 165 5.74 3.36 -9.09
C GLU A 165 5.90 4.85 -8.77
N GLY A 166 6.41 5.18 -7.61
CA GLY A 166 6.79 6.53 -7.23
C GLY A 166 7.78 7.19 -8.19
N ILE A 167 8.60 6.42 -8.92
CA ILE A 167 9.52 6.95 -9.95
C ILE A 167 8.75 7.70 -11.03
N ALA A 168 7.68 7.11 -11.56
CA ALA A 168 6.87 7.75 -12.58
C ALA A 168 6.20 9.03 -12.05
N LEU A 169 5.71 9.00 -10.81
CA LEU A 169 5.12 10.18 -10.18
C LEU A 169 6.15 11.28 -9.93
N SER A 170 7.36 10.92 -9.50
CA SER A 170 8.48 11.88 -9.32
C SER A 170 8.87 12.51 -10.65
N ALA A 171 8.89 11.75 -11.74
CA ALA A 171 9.12 12.26 -13.09
C ALA A 171 8.03 13.25 -13.52
N LEU A 172 6.75 12.93 -13.28
CA LEU A 172 5.64 13.84 -13.56
C LEU A 172 5.74 15.14 -12.74
N PHE A 173 6.20 15.06 -11.48
CA PHE A 173 6.46 16.25 -10.68
C PHE A 173 7.63 17.07 -11.25
N GLY A 174 8.70 16.41 -11.69
CA GLY A 174 9.81 17.07 -12.40
C GLY A 174 9.34 17.82 -13.64
N LEU A 175 8.51 17.19 -14.48
CA LEU A 175 7.88 17.83 -15.62
C LEU A 175 7.03 19.04 -15.18
N TRP A 176 6.27 18.90 -14.09
CA TRP A 176 5.50 20.02 -13.56
C TRP A 176 6.40 21.20 -13.16
N ILE A 177 7.55 20.97 -12.51
CA ILE A 177 8.50 22.04 -12.15
C ILE A 177 9.00 22.78 -13.36
N ILE A 178 9.46 22.07 -14.39
CA ILE A 178 10.12 22.70 -15.56
C ILE A 178 9.13 23.36 -16.52
N PHE A 179 7.87 22.91 -16.58
CA PHE A 179 6.83 23.47 -17.45
C PHE A 179 5.85 24.42 -16.74
N ALA A 180 5.93 24.55 -15.42
CA ALA A 180 5.09 25.49 -14.67
C ALA A 180 5.23 26.95 -15.16
N PRO A 181 4.26 27.83 -14.87
CA PRO A 181 4.44 29.27 -15.10
C PRO A 181 5.74 29.77 -14.47
N GLY A 182 6.63 30.35 -15.31
CA GLY A 182 7.98 30.75 -14.89
C GLY A 182 9.00 29.60 -14.81
N GLY A 183 8.65 28.40 -15.28
CA GLY A 183 9.56 27.26 -15.35
C GLY A 183 10.55 27.33 -16.52
N PHE A 184 11.70 26.67 -16.34
CA PHE A 184 12.81 26.66 -17.27
C PHE A 184 12.42 26.27 -18.70
N ALA A 185 11.81 25.10 -18.90
CA ALA A 185 11.44 24.59 -20.22
C ALA A 185 10.37 25.45 -20.90
N ARG A 186 9.45 26.02 -20.13
CA ARG A 186 8.42 26.93 -20.66
C ARG A 186 9.02 28.22 -21.24
N HIS A 187 10.08 28.76 -20.64
CA HIS A 187 10.81 29.90 -21.16
C HIS A 187 11.58 29.53 -22.41
N LEU A 188 12.24 28.36 -22.45
CA LEU A 188 12.93 27.84 -23.64
C LEU A 188 11.97 27.73 -24.85
N LEU A 189 10.83 27.08 -24.65
CA LEU A 189 9.82 26.91 -25.73
C LEU A 189 9.27 28.22 -26.26
N LYS A 190 9.37 29.31 -25.52
CA LYS A 190 8.98 30.66 -25.95
C LYS A 190 10.15 31.47 -26.52
N GLY A 191 11.32 30.89 -26.72
CA GLY A 191 12.52 31.58 -27.20
C GLY A 191 13.12 32.57 -26.21
N LYS A 192 12.74 32.52 -24.94
CA LYS A 192 13.17 33.44 -23.86
C LYS A 192 14.38 32.89 -23.11
N TRP A 193 15.52 32.82 -23.79
CA TRP A 193 16.75 32.22 -23.29
C TRP A 193 17.25 32.83 -21.98
N ASN A 194 17.27 34.16 -21.86
CA ASN A 194 17.73 34.82 -20.64
C ASN A 194 16.83 34.52 -19.43
N GLU A 195 15.53 34.42 -19.63
CA GLU A 195 14.59 34.04 -18.56
C GLU A 195 14.72 32.57 -18.20
N ALA A 196 14.98 31.70 -19.19
CA ALA A 196 15.25 30.30 -18.95
C ALA A 196 16.51 30.10 -18.10
N LEU A 197 17.62 30.77 -18.44
CA LEU A 197 18.86 30.72 -17.68
C LEU A 197 18.65 31.19 -16.21
N LYS A 198 17.85 32.23 -15.99
CA LYS A 198 17.50 32.69 -14.64
C LYS A 198 16.65 31.68 -13.87
N ALA A 199 15.80 30.91 -14.55
CA ALA A 199 14.95 29.88 -13.93
C ALA A 199 15.71 28.55 -13.68
N PHE A 200 16.82 28.30 -14.37
CA PHE A 200 17.57 27.04 -14.32
C PHE A 200 18.08 26.67 -12.91
N PRO A 201 18.74 27.57 -12.12
CA PRO A 201 19.25 27.21 -10.80
C PRO A 201 18.15 26.71 -9.87
N ARG A 202 16.96 27.32 -9.92
CA ARG A 202 15.81 26.88 -9.14
C ARG A 202 15.33 25.50 -9.61
N ALA A 203 15.23 25.26 -10.90
CA ALA A 203 14.84 23.95 -11.44
C ALA A 203 15.85 22.87 -11.05
N ALA A 204 17.15 23.16 -11.19
CA ALA A 204 18.24 22.26 -10.78
C ALA A 204 18.21 21.92 -9.30
N TRP A 205 18.02 22.95 -8.43
CA TRP A 205 17.89 22.75 -6.99
C TRP A 205 16.70 21.86 -6.63
N LEU A 206 15.53 22.08 -7.22
CA LEU A 206 14.35 21.27 -6.97
C LEU A 206 14.51 19.84 -7.53
N GLY A 207 15.19 19.71 -8.68
CA GLY A 207 15.59 18.42 -9.21
C GLY A 207 16.50 17.67 -8.24
N PHE A 208 17.54 18.34 -7.73
CA PHE A 208 18.42 17.76 -6.70
C PHE A 208 17.62 17.30 -5.47
N CYS A 209 16.74 18.14 -4.92
CA CYS A 209 15.88 17.75 -3.80
C CYS A 209 15.00 16.53 -4.12
N THR A 210 14.52 16.40 -5.37
CA THR A 210 13.73 15.25 -5.80
C THR A 210 14.57 13.97 -5.86
N PHE A 211 15.82 14.07 -6.33
CA PHE A 211 16.69 12.89 -6.42
C PHE A 211 17.39 12.53 -5.10
N LEU A 212 17.53 13.47 -4.18
CA LEU A 212 18.27 13.28 -2.94
C LEU A 212 17.83 12.06 -2.12
N PRO A 213 16.52 11.81 -1.87
CA PRO A 213 16.11 10.62 -1.14
C PRO A 213 16.56 9.32 -1.84
N LEU A 214 16.44 9.25 -3.17
CA LEU A 214 16.84 8.09 -3.96
C LEU A 214 18.37 7.87 -3.93
N ILE A 215 19.15 8.94 -4.01
CA ILE A 215 20.61 8.88 -3.89
C ILE A 215 20.99 8.35 -2.50
N VAL A 216 20.42 8.91 -1.43
CA VAL A 216 20.69 8.47 -0.06
C VAL A 216 20.34 7.00 0.12
N MET A 217 19.19 6.57 -0.37
CA MET A 217 18.80 5.15 -0.32
C MET A 217 19.80 4.24 -1.02
N ASN A 218 20.16 4.57 -2.26
CA ASN A 218 21.10 3.72 -3.02
C ASN A 218 22.46 3.64 -2.35
N VAL A 219 23.00 4.78 -1.92
CA VAL A 219 24.31 4.81 -1.24
C VAL A 219 24.24 4.02 0.08
N ALA A 220 23.23 4.24 0.89
CA ALA A 220 23.09 3.54 2.16
C ALA A 220 22.91 2.02 1.97
N SER A 221 22.05 1.60 1.03
CA SER A 221 21.87 0.18 0.72
C SER A 221 23.13 -0.44 0.15
N GLY A 222 23.81 0.23 -0.77
CA GLY A 222 25.08 -0.24 -1.34
C GLY A 222 26.17 -0.42 -0.29
N LEU A 223 26.31 0.53 0.63
CA LEU A 223 27.33 0.47 1.71
C LEU A 223 26.99 -0.55 2.81
N MET A 224 25.72 -0.69 3.17
CA MET A 224 25.31 -1.53 4.30
C MET A 224 24.96 -2.96 3.92
N ARG A 225 24.44 -3.18 2.69
CA ARG A 225 23.95 -4.49 2.21
C ARG A 225 24.72 -5.02 1.00
N GLY A 226 25.54 -4.19 0.34
CA GLY A 226 26.14 -4.54 -0.97
C GLY A 226 25.14 -4.52 -2.13
N GLU A 227 23.91 -4.08 -1.93
CA GLU A 227 22.84 -4.06 -2.91
C GLU A 227 22.57 -2.64 -3.41
N TRP A 228 22.39 -2.49 -4.73
CA TRP A 228 22.14 -1.20 -5.39
C TRP A 228 20.72 -1.17 -5.97
N PRO A 229 19.68 -0.83 -5.19
CA PRO A 229 18.29 -0.97 -5.59
C PRO A 229 17.90 -0.24 -6.86
N PHE A 230 18.59 0.86 -7.17
CA PHE A 230 18.33 1.59 -8.42
C PHE A 230 18.68 0.75 -9.67
N MET A 231 19.74 -0.04 -9.61
CA MET A 231 20.11 -0.93 -10.72
C MET A 231 19.10 -2.05 -10.91
N MET A 232 18.50 -2.55 -9.84
CA MET A 232 17.47 -3.60 -9.90
C MET A 232 16.24 -3.21 -10.73
N PHE A 233 15.92 -1.91 -10.85
CA PHE A 233 14.83 -1.44 -11.71
C PHE A 233 15.10 -1.72 -13.20
N PHE A 234 16.33 -1.73 -13.62
CA PHE A 234 16.73 -2.00 -15.01
C PHE A 234 16.87 -3.50 -15.28
N GLU A 235 17.03 -4.31 -14.24
CA GLU A 235 17.15 -5.75 -14.30
C GLU A 235 15.82 -6.48 -14.19
N SER A 236 14.76 -5.79 -13.74
CA SER A 236 13.45 -6.36 -13.55
C SER A 236 12.88 -6.91 -14.86
N LYS A 237 12.72 -8.23 -14.92
CA LYS A 237 12.06 -8.94 -16.02
C LYS A 237 10.57 -9.07 -15.74
N PRO A 238 9.72 -9.17 -16.79
CA PRO A 238 8.33 -9.59 -16.62
C PRO A 238 8.29 -10.94 -15.90
N THR A 239 7.49 -11.06 -14.88
CA THR A 239 7.35 -12.33 -14.15
C THR A 239 6.11 -13.05 -14.64
N GLU A 240 6.25 -14.19 -15.28
CA GLU A 240 5.15 -15.04 -15.75
C GLU A 240 4.26 -15.48 -14.60
N TYR A 241 4.83 -15.63 -13.40
CA TYR A 241 4.14 -16.00 -12.16
C TYR A 241 2.97 -15.09 -11.81
N TYR A 242 3.13 -13.77 -12.00
CA TYR A 242 2.08 -12.78 -11.65
C TYR A 242 1.08 -12.53 -12.78
N GLY A 243 1.35 -13.04 -13.97
CA GLY A 243 0.49 -12.97 -15.12
C GLY A 243 0.27 -11.57 -15.68
N SER A 244 -0.65 -11.50 -16.61
CA SER A 244 -1.13 -10.26 -17.24
C SER A 244 -2.63 -10.36 -17.47
N GLY A 245 -3.29 -9.25 -17.79
CA GLY A 245 -4.72 -9.26 -18.03
C GLY A 245 -5.25 -8.00 -18.73
N PRO A 246 -6.57 -7.81 -18.75
CA PRO A 246 -7.17 -6.75 -19.52
C PRO A 246 -6.80 -5.36 -18.98
N ILE A 247 -6.54 -4.42 -19.89
CA ILE A 247 -6.14 -3.04 -19.58
C ILE A 247 -7.17 -2.30 -18.70
N TRP A 248 -8.44 -2.68 -18.74
CA TRP A 248 -9.52 -2.07 -17.94
C TRP A 248 -9.65 -2.64 -16.52
N LEU A 249 -8.80 -3.60 -16.12
CA LEU A 249 -8.93 -4.26 -14.82
C LEU A 249 -8.93 -3.24 -13.67
N TYR A 250 -8.03 -2.29 -13.69
CA TYR A 250 -7.94 -1.29 -12.62
C TYR A 250 -9.10 -0.29 -12.59
N LEU A 251 -9.83 -0.08 -13.70
CA LEU A 251 -11.11 0.64 -13.66
C LEU A 251 -12.18 -0.17 -12.90
N LYS A 252 -12.22 -1.49 -13.08
CA LYS A 252 -13.05 -2.37 -12.28
C LYS A 252 -12.65 -2.33 -10.81
N HIS A 253 -11.33 -2.40 -10.53
CA HIS A 253 -10.81 -2.31 -9.17
C HIS A 253 -11.11 -0.97 -8.50
N LEU A 254 -11.12 0.13 -9.23
CA LEU A 254 -11.54 1.41 -8.71
C LEU A 254 -13.00 1.37 -8.23
N ALA A 255 -13.89 0.75 -9.00
CA ALA A 255 -15.30 0.61 -8.65
C ALA A 255 -15.51 -0.34 -7.46
N THR A 256 -14.81 -1.48 -7.43
CA THR A 256 -14.94 -2.47 -6.36
C THR A 256 -14.18 -2.07 -5.08
N GLY A 257 -13.13 -1.28 -5.20
CA GLY A 257 -12.32 -0.83 -4.07
C GLY A 257 -12.85 0.46 -3.43
N ALA A 258 -13.10 1.50 -4.22
CA ALA A 258 -13.68 2.74 -3.69
C ALA A 258 -15.17 2.59 -3.35
N GLY A 259 -15.85 1.61 -3.93
CA GLY A 259 -17.29 1.40 -3.80
C GLY A 259 -18.10 2.09 -4.89
N ILE A 260 -19.04 1.34 -5.47
CA ILE A 260 -19.89 1.84 -6.56
C ILE A 260 -20.54 3.19 -6.24
N PRO A 261 -21.13 3.42 -5.05
CA PRO A 261 -21.75 4.71 -4.73
C PRO A 261 -20.77 5.87 -4.75
N VAL A 262 -19.53 5.67 -4.25
CA VAL A 262 -18.48 6.69 -4.27
C VAL A 262 -18.03 6.98 -5.70
N VAL A 263 -17.89 5.93 -6.52
CA VAL A 263 -17.48 6.07 -7.93
C VAL A 263 -18.55 6.77 -8.75
N LEU A 264 -19.84 6.51 -8.51
CA LEU A 264 -20.93 7.25 -9.16
C LEU A 264 -20.89 8.73 -8.81
N LEU A 265 -20.67 9.07 -7.52
CA LEU A 265 -20.45 10.46 -7.11
C LEU A 265 -19.19 11.04 -7.77
N MET A 266 -18.10 10.28 -7.85
CA MET A 266 -16.86 10.70 -8.51
C MET A 266 -17.10 10.99 -10.00
N ILE A 267 -17.76 10.10 -10.74
CA ILE A 267 -18.10 10.30 -12.14
C ILE A 267 -18.93 11.58 -12.31
N PHE A 268 -20.00 11.72 -11.50
CA PHE A 268 -20.83 12.93 -11.55
C PHE A 268 -20.01 14.18 -11.21
N GLY A 269 -19.10 14.10 -10.25
CA GLY A 269 -18.18 15.17 -9.85
C GLY A 269 -17.19 15.59 -10.93
N ALA A 270 -16.70 14.62 -11.72
CA ALA A 270 -15.78 14.89 -12.83
C ALA A 270 -16.42 15.79 -13.92
N PHE A 271 -17.73 15.64 -14.15
CA PHE A 271 -18.49 16.48 -15.10
C PHE A 271 -18.95 17.82 -14.53
N GLN A 272 -18.75 18.08 -13.24
CA GLN A 272 -19.12 19.36 -12.65
C GLN A 272 -18.12 20.46 -13.02
N LYS A 273 -18.58 21.72 -13.09
CA LYS A 273 -17.70 22.87 -13.32
C LYS A 273 -16.74 23.05 -12.13
N TRP A 274 -15.45 22.96 -12.42
CA TRP A 274 -14.38 23.24 -11.48
C TRP A 274 -13.95 24.70 -11.59
N ARG A 275 -14.17 25.49 -10.54
CA ARG A 275 -14.00 26.97 -10.61
C ARG A 275 -12.56 27.44 -10.41
N HIS A 276 -11.68 26.62 -9.87
CA HIS A 276 -10.33 27.00 -9.47
C HIS A 276 -9.27 26.08 -10.06
N LEU A 277 -9.46 25.70 -11.34
CA LEU A 277 -8.46 24.94 -12.07
C LEU A 277 -7.34 25.89 -12.51
N ASP A 278 -6.25 25.80 -11.81
CA ASP A 278 -5.00 26.43 -12.17
C ASP A 278 -3.95 25.36 -12.53
N TRP A 279 -2.71 25.78 -12.66
CA TRP A 279 -1.61 24.85 -12.92
C TRP A 279 -1.46 23.74 -11.84
N SER A 280 -2.09 23.90 -10.70
CA SER A 280 -2.13 22.87 -9.65
C SER A 280 -2.89 21.60 -10.02
N LEU A 281 -3.80 21.69 -11.01
CA LEU A 281 -4.53 20.53 -11.53
C LEU A 281 -3.57 19.43 -12.01
N TRP A 282 -2.41 19.81 -12.56
CA TRP A 282 -1.41 18.86 -13.01
C TRP A 282 -0.95 17.90 -11.91
N LEU A 283 -0.80 18.39 -10.67
CA LEU A 283 -0.43 17.53 -9.54
C LEU A 283 -1.56 16.57 -9.15
N TRP A 284 -2.81 16.99 -9.30
CA TRP A 284 -3.95 16.10 -9.11
C TRP A 284 -4.13 15.14 -10.29
N ALA A 285 -3.72 15.51 -11.50
CA ALA A 285 -3.72 14.63 -12.66
C ALA A 285 -2.73 13.44 -12.53
N THR A 286 -1.80 13.51 -11.59
CA THR A 286 -0.93 12.36 -11.29
C THR A 286 -1.71 11.14 -10.78
N TYR A 287 -2.90 11.33 -10.17
CA TYR A 287 -3.76 10.22 -9.71
C TYR A 287 -4.36 9.42 -10.88
N PRO A 288 -5.05 10.02 -11.87
CA PRO A 288 -5.47 9.25 -13.04
C PRO A 288 -4.28 8.71 -13.86
N ALA A 289 -3.14 9.40 -13.91
CA ALA A 289 -1.93 8.87 -14.52
C ALA A 289 -1.43 7.60 -13.81
N TYR A 290 -1.51 7.55 -12.48
CA TYR A 290 -1.19 6.37 -11.68
C TYR A 290 -2.10 5.18 -12.01
N LEU A 291 -3.40 5.41 -12.14
CA LEU A 291 -4.35 4.38 -12.54
C LEU A 291 -4.04 3.83 -13.95
N ILE A 292 -3.77 4.72 -14.90
CA ILE A 292 -3.39 4.36 -16.27
C ILE A 292 -2.09 3.55 -16.26
N MET A 293 -1.10 3.99 -15.50
CA MET A 293 0.19 3.30 -15.36
C MET A 293 0.00 1.86 -14.87
N HIS A 294 -0.76 1.65 -13.79
CA HIS A 294 -1.05 0.30 -13.29
C HIS A 294 -1.79 -0.55 -14.32
N SER A 295 -2.74 0.04 -15.05
CA SER A 295 -3.45 -0.64 -16.14
C SER A 295 -2.51 -1.11 -17.24
N LEU A 296 -1.55 -0.25 -17.64
CA LEU A 296 -0.56 -0.57 -18.67
C LEU A 296 0.46 -1.61 -18.18
N ILE A 297 0.94 -1.48 -16.93
CA ILE A 297 1.88 -2.42 -16.30
C ILE A 297 1.26 -3.81 -16.26
N TYR A 298 0.04 -3.95 -15.76
CA TYR A 298 -0.64 -5.25 -15.68
C TYR A 298 -0.96 -5.81 -17.06
N TRP A 299 -1.43 -4.98 -17.99
CA TRP A 299 -1.70 -5.43 -19.36
C TRP A 299 -0.46 -6.01 -20.04
N LYS A 300 0.72 -5.46 -19.73
CA LYS A 300 2.00 -5.92 -20.29
C LYS A 300 2.69 -7.00 -19.43
N GLY A 301 2.15 -7.37 -18.27
CA GLY A 301 2.79 -8.33 -17.36
C GLY A 301 4.14 -7.85 -16.81
N LEU A 302 4.26 -6.55 -16.49
CA LEU A 302 5.52 -5.96 -16.01
C LEU A 302 5.53 -5.86 -14.47
N PHE A 303 6.73 -5.87 -13.89
CA PHE A 303 6.99 -5.53 -12.47
C PHE A 303 6.20 -6.34 -11.44
N ALA A 304 5.89 -7.60 -11.71
CA ALA A 304 5.16 -8.47 -10.80
C ALA A 304 3.82 -7.85 -10.33
N SER A 305 3.11 -7.14 -11.22
CA SER A 305 1.92 -6.37 -10.88
C SER A 305 0.77 -7.22 -10.32
N GLY A 306 0.60 -8.47 -10.78
CA GLY A 306 -0.45 -9.39 -10.30
C GLY A 306 -1.89 -8.91 -10.44
N GLY A 307 -2.13 -7.70 -10.93
CA GLY A 307 -3.47 -7.12 -11.06
C GLY A 307 -4.17 -6.85 -9.72
N TYR A 308 -3.45 -6.66 -8.63
CA TYR A 308 -4.02 -6.49 -7.29
C TYR A 308 -4.70 -5.14 -7.10
N TYR A 309 -5.96 -5.17 -6.62
CA TYR A 309 -6.78 -3.96 -6.42
C TYR A 309 -6.21 -3.01 -5.34
N HIS A 310 -5.52 -3.55 -4.34
CA HIS A 310 -4.98 -2.75 -3.25
C HIS A 310 -3.88 -1.78 -3.71
N PHE A 311 -3.26 -2.01 -4.87
CA PHE A 311 -2.24 -1.10 -5.41
C PHE A 311 -2.77 0.31 -5.69
N ILE A 312 -4.06 0.46 -6.01
CA ILE A 312 -4.65 1.76 -6.29
C ILE A 312 -5.36 2.42 -5.10
N MET A 313 -5.32 1.80 -3.91
CA MET A 313 -5.84 2.40 -2.67
C MET A 313 -5.24 3.80 -2.36
N PRO A 314 -3.97 4.11 -2.67
CA PRO A 314 -3.44 5.46 -2.48
C PRO A 314 -4.17 6.56 -3.23
N MET A 315 -5.07 6.23 -4.15
CA MET A 315 -5.95 7.18 -4.83
C MET A 315 -7.12 7.67 -3.96
N ALA A 316 -7.35 7.10 -2.78
CA ALA A 316 -8.48 7.42 -1.91
C ALA A 316 -8.69 8.94 -1.67
N PRO A 317 -7.66 9.77 -1.47
CA PRO A 317 -7.78 11.23 -1.35
C PRO A 317 -8.40 11.89 -2.59
N PHE A 318 -7.93 11.52 -3.79
CA PHE A 318 -8.43 12.05 -5.05
C PHE A 318 -9.88 11.65 -5.30
N VAL A 319 -10.18 10.36 -5.12
CA VAL A 319 -11.54 9.82 -5.26
C VAL A 319 -12.50 10.56 -4.35
N ALA A 320 -12.14 10.77 -3.07
CA ALA A 320 -12.97 11.50 -2.11
C ALA A 320 -13.20 12.96 -2.49
N LEU A 321 -12.18 13.67 -3.00
CA LEU A 321 -12.34 15.07 -3.43
C LEU A 321 -13.27 15.17 -4.65
N VAL A 322 -13.11 14.30 -5.64
CA VAL A 322 -13.95 14.32 -6.83
C VAL A 322 -15.38 13.87 -6.48
N ALA A 323 -15.54 12.87 -5.60
CA ALA A 323 -16.85 12.46 -5.10
C ALA A 323 -17.55 13.57 -4.30
N LEU A 324 -16.80 14.34 -3.48
CA LEU A 324 -17.32 15.51 -2.80
C LEU A 324 -17.85 16.56 -3.77
N ARG A 325 -17.17 16.79 -4.88
CA ARG A 325 -17.66 17.69 -5.94
C ARG A 325 -18.96 17.16 -6.55
N GLY A 326 -19.07 15.84 -6.73
CA GLY A 326 -20.29 15.18 -7.20
C GLY A 326 -21.45 15.34 -6.19
N PHE A 327 -21.17 15.10 -4.93
CA PHE A 327 -22.14 15.33 -3.86
C PHE A 327 -22.67 16.79 -3.86
N ASN A 328 -21.76 17.76 -3.96
CA ASN A 328 -22.14 19.17 -4.06
C ASN A 328 -23.00 19.45 -5.28
N GLY A 329 -22.67 18.86 -6.44
CA GLY A 329 -23.48 18.97 -7.65
C GLY A 329 -24.88 18.37 -7.50
N LEU A 330 -25.02 17.23 -6.81
CA LEU A 330 -26.31 16.66 -6.46
C LEU A 330 -27.11 17.61 -5.57
N TRP A 331 -26.47 18.17 -4.54
CA TRP A 331 -27.11 19.14 -3.65
C TRP A 331 -27.58 20.38 -4.40
N GLU A 332 -26.69 20.99 -5.21
CA GLU A 332 -26.99 22.20 -5.98
C GLU A 332 -28.14 21.97 -6.98
N LYS A 333 -28.21 20.79 -7.61
CA LYS A 333 -29.19 20.50 -8.67
C LYS A 333 -30.53 19.95 -8.15
N TYR A 334 -30.49 19.08 -7.14
CA TYR A 334 -31.63 18.27 -6.72
C TYR A 334 -32.02 18.48 -5.24
N GLY A 335 -31.25 19.31 -4.51
CA GLY A 335 -31.49 19.63 -3.11
C GLY A 335 -30.86 18.63 -2.11
N VAL A 336 -31.11 18.88 -0.82
CA VAL A 336 -30.47 18.17 0.29
C VAL A 336 -30.86 16.70 0.37
N LYS A 337 -32.12 16.34 0.08
CA LYS A 337 -32.61 14.96 0.27
C LYS A 337 -31.89 13.94 -0.60
N PRO A 338 -31.75 14.10 -1.94
CA PRO A 338 -30.99 13.17 -2.78
C PRO A 338 -29.49 13.11 -2.41
N ALA A 339 -28.89 14.25 -2.06
CA ALA A 339 -27.52 14.29 -1.63
C ALA A 339 -27.30 13.52 -0.30
N ALA A 340 -28.18 13.73 0.69
CA ALA A 340 -28.13 12.98 1.95
C ALA A 340 -28.37 11.49 1.75
N ALA A 341 -29.31 11.10 0.87
CA ALA A 341 -29.55 9.72 0.52
C ALA A 341 -28.30 9.07 -0.12
N ALA A 342 -27.62 9.76 -1.05
CA ALA A 342 -26.38 9.28 -1.66
C ALA A 342 -25.28 9.09 -0.61
N LEU A 343 -25.11 10.02 0.34
CA LEU A 343 -24.17 9.88 1.43
C LEU A 343 -24.53 8.71 2.36
N ALA A 344 -25.81 8.54 2.68
CA ALA A 344 -26.27 7.41 3.48
C ALA A 344 -25.96 6.06 2.80
N VAL A 345 -26.14 5.97 1.48
CA VAL A 345 -25.78 4.77 0.71
C VAL A 345 -24.27 4.52 0.76
N VAL A 346 -23.43 5.56 0.67
CA VAL A 346 -21.96 5.42 0.82
C VAL A 346 -21.62 4.85 2.19
N VAL A 347 -22.16 5.42 3.26
CA VAL A 347 -21.87 4.98 4.64
C VAL A 347 -22.39 3.56 4.89
N VAL A 348 -23.66 3.29 4.55
CA VAL A 348 -24.28 1.98 4.75
C VAL A 348 -23.50 0.89 3.99
N THR A 349 -23.21 1.12 2.71
CA THR A 349 -22.46 0.13 1.94
C THR A 349 -21.02 -0.03 2.43
N GLY A 350 -20.38 1.05 2.90
CA GLY A 350 -19.04 0.99 3.50
C GLY A 350 -19.00 0.26 4.86
N LEU A 351 -20.14 0.18 5.59
CA LEU A 351 -20.27 -0.65 6.79
C LEU A 351 -20.54 -2.12 6.46
N MET A 352 -21.34 -2.37 5.41
CA MET A 352 -21.86 -3.69 5.06
C MET A 352 -20.93 -4.49 4.17
N MET A 353 -20.08 -3.79 3.38
CA MET A 353 -19.32 -4.48 2.35
C MET A 353 -18.35 -5.49 2.93
N PRO A 354 -18.36 -6.68 2.36
CA PRO A 354 -17.60 -7.79 2.87
C PRO A 354 -16.12 -7.55 2.69
N GLN A 355 -15.44 -8.06 3.66
CA GLN A 355 -14.04 -8.35 3.60
C GLN A 355 -13.79 -9.35 2.49
N GLN A 356 -12.85 -9.03 1.66
CA GLN A 356 -12.25 -10.05 0.83
C GLN A 356 -11.44 -10.94 1.76
N GLN A 357 -11.82 -12.20 1.85
CA GLN A 357 -10.93 -13.20 2.39
C GLN A 357 -9.78 -13.34 1.40
N TRP A 358 -8.64 -12.85 1.78
CA TRP A 358 -7.41 -13.09 1.07
C TRP A 358 -7.00 -14.54 1.31
N GLY A 359 -7.41 -15.42 0.43
CA GLY A 359 -6.87 -16.76 0.36
C GLY A 359 -5.57 -16.72 -0.42
N VAL A 360 -4.55 -17.37 0.07
CA VAL A 360 -3.23 -17.48 -0.57
C VAL A 360 -3.31 -18.18 -1.94
N SER A 361 -4.36 -18.96 -2.19
CA SER A 361 -4.54 -19.69 -3.43
C SER A 361 -5.12 -18.88 -4.58
N ASP A 362 -5.64 -17.68 -4.30
CA ASP A 362 -6.34 -16.90 -5.31
C ASP A 362 -5.47 -15.80 -5.86
N ASN A 363 -4.48 -16.16 -6.67
CA ASN A 363 -3.88 -15.28 -7.67
C ASN A 363 -4.94 -14.71 -8.64
N HIS A 364 -6.18 -15.10 -8.47
CA HIS A 364 -7.27 -14.70 -9.30
C HIS A 364 -8.15 -13.73 -8.55
N ILE A 365 -7.98 -12.50 -9.04
CA ILE A 365 -8.97 -11.48 -9.08
C ILE A 365 -10.09 -11.76 -8.09
N PRO A 366 -10.17 -11.02 -7.02
CA PRO A 366 -11.41 -10.99 -6.30
C PRO A 366 -12.49 -10.70 -7.32
N GLY A 367 -13.40 -11.63 -7.48
CA GLY A 367 -14.66 -11.34 -8.10
C GLY A 367 -15.19 -10.03 -7.56
N LEU A 368 -16.27 -9.53 -8.07
CA LEU A 368 -17.07 -8.51 -7.40
C LEU A 368 -17.05 -8.81 -5.90
N PRO A 369 -16.85 -7.82 -5.03
CA PRO A 369 -16.94 -8.04 -3.60
C PRO A 369 -18.22 -8.85 -3.39
N VAL A 370 -18.05 -10.05 -2.89
CA VAL A 370 -19.19 -10.91 -2.61
C VAL A 370 -19.97 -10.17 -1.53
N LEU A 371 -21.14 -9.70 -1.86
CA LEU A 371 -22.06 -9.15 -0.87
C LEU A 371 -22.07 -10.15 0.27
N ASN A 372 -21.80 -9.67 1.49
CA ASN A 372 -21.80 -10.54 2.66
C ASN A 372 -23.13 -11.32 2.64
N ALA A 373 -23.05 -12.62 2.31
CA ALA A 373 -24.23 -13.47 2.12
C ALA A 373 -25.15 -13.48 3.36
N SER A 374 -24.64 -13.06 4.52
CA SER A 374 -25.42 -12.91 5.75
C SER A 374 -26.18 -11.59 5.86
N LEU A 375 -26.03 -10.64 4.93
CA LEU A 375 -26.67 -9.31 4.95
C LEU A 375 -26.57 -8.57 6.31
N LYS A 376 -25.50 -8.80 7.05
CA LYS A 376 -25.28 -8.13 8.33
C LYS A 376 -25.05 -6.64 8.09
N PRO A 377 -25.67 -5.75 8.86
CA PRO A 377 -25.54 -4.31 8.67
C PRO A 377 -24.14 -3.77 8.94
N ILE A 378 -23.33 -4.52 9.67
CA ILE A 378 -21.91 -4.25 9.92
C ILE A 378 -21.12 -5.50 9.57
N ALA A 379 -20.12 -5.35 8.71
CA ALA A 379 -19.23 -6.43 8.35
C ALA A 379 -18.50 -6.96 9.59
N PRO A 380 -18.49 -8.28 9.86
CA PRO A 380 -17.79 -8.82 11.02
C PRO A 380 -16.27 -8.66 10.86
N PRO A 381 -15.49 -8.69 11.96
CA PRO A 381 -14.03 -8.76 11.88
C PRO A 381 -13.56 -9.95 11.06
N MET A 382 -12.46 -9.77 10.34
CA MET A 382 -11.86 -10.85 9.55
C MET A 382 -11.24 -11.88 10.48
N LYS A 383 -11.54 -13.15 10.21
CA LYS A 383 -10.84 -14.28 10.81
C LYS A 383 -9.70 -14.73 9.90
N GLN A 384 -8.68 -15.30 10.51
CA GLN A 384 -7.59 -15.92 9.75
C GLN A 384 -8.14 -16.96 8.79
N SER A 385 -7.61 -17.02 7.58
CA SER A 385 -7.95 -18.06 6.61
C SER A 385 -7.60 -19.44 7.17
N ARG A 386 -8.22 -20.51 6.66
CA ARG A 386 -7.86 -21.90 7.06
C ARG A 386 -6.38 -22.18 6.83
N PHE A 387 -5.82 -21.65 5.76
CA PHE A 387 -4.41 -21.80 5.45
C PHE A 387 -3.54 -21.06 6.49
N GLY A 388 -3.79 -19.80 6.77
CA GLY A 388 -3.07 -19.05 7.80
C GLY A 388 -3.24 -19.63 9.21
N GLN A 389 -4.44 -20.18 9.53
CA GLN A 389 -4.64 -20.92 10.76
C GLN A 389 -3.79 -22.21 10.80
N GLY A 390 -3.65 -22.91 9.68
CA GLY A 390 -2.79 -24.08 9.56
C GLY A 390 -1.31 -23.75 9.74
N VAL A 391 -0.85 -22.61 9.23
CA VAL A 391 0.53 -22.11 9.46
C VAL A 391 0.76 -21.83 10.95
N LYS A 392 -0.23 -21.21 11.61
CA LYS A 392 -0.17 -20.98 13.07
C LYS A 392 -0.08 -22.29 13.84
N GLU A 393 -0.99 -23.23 13.57
CA GLU A 393 -1.03 -24.55 14.24
C GLU A 393 0.27 -25.33 14.01
N ALA A 394 0.83 -25.30 12.79
CA ALA A 394 2.13 -25.90 12.50
C ALA A 394 3.25 -25.25 13.29
N SER A 395 3.26 -23.94 13.42
CA SER A 395 4.24 -23.21 14.22
C SER A 395 4.13 -23.55 15.70
N GLU A 396 2.91 -23.61 16.25
CA GLU A 396 2.65 -24.02 17.64
C GLU A 396 3.07 -25.47 17.88
N TRP A 397 2.87 -26.37 16.93
CA TRP A 397 3.35 -27.74 16.99
C TRP A 397 4.88 -27.80 17.06
N VAL A 398 5.56 -27.02 16.21
CA VAL A 398 7.03 -26.93 16.19
C VAL A 398 7.56 -26.41 17.53
N ILE A 399 6.98 -25.35 18.08
CA ILE A 399 7.37 -24.81 19.40
C ILE A 399 7.34 -25.90 20.48
N LYS A 400 6.35 -26.79 20.43
CA LYS A 400 6.18 -27.89 21.42
C LYS A 400 7.11 -29.08 21.19
N ASN A 401 7.43 -29.39 19.93
CA ASN A 401 7.99 -30.68 19.52
C ASN A 401 9.39 -30.61 18.88
N ALA A 402 9.93 -29.40 18.62
CA ALA A 402 11.21 -29.27 17.93
C ALA A 402 12.40 -29.86 18.75
N GLY A 403 12.33 -29.82 20.10
CA GLY A 403 13.36 -30.43 20.94
C GLY A 403 14.79 -29.96 20.70
N GLY A 404 14.98 -28.71 20.20
CA GLY A 404 16.28 -28.16 19.82
C GLY A 404 16.66 -28.38 18.35
N ALA A 405 15.81 -29.05 17.55
CA ALA A 405 16.00 -29.19 16.10
C ALA A 405 16.00 -27.84 15.40
N GLU A 406 16.74 -27.73 14.31
CA GLU A 406 16.68 -26.57 13.41
C GLU A 406 15.38 -26.59 12.61
N VAL A 407 14.82 -25.42 12.39
CA VAL A 407 13.53 -25.26 11.71
C VAL A 407 13.67 -24.35 10.51
N LEU A 408 13.38 -24.89 9.33
CA LEU A 408 13.24 -24.15 8.08
C LEU A 408 11.78 -23.82 7.83
N ASN A 409 11.50 -22.65 7.32
CA ASN A 409 10.19 -22.27 6.81
C ASN A 409 10.33 -21.24 5.69
N HIS A 410 9.35 -21.15 4.79
CA HIS A 410 9.33 -20.17 3.69
C HIS A 410 8.18 -19.15 3.83
N HIS A 411 7.35 -19.31 4.86
CA HIS A 411 6.16 -18.47 5.07
C HIS A 411 6.42 -17.40 6.13
N ALA A 412 6.24 -16.12 5.77
CA ALA A 412 6.46 -15.00 6.70
C ALA A 412 5.67 -15.13 8.01
N ALA A 413 4.43 -15.67 7.96
CA ALA A 413 3.63 -15.89 9.15
C ALA A 413 4.22 -16.97 10.07
N ALA A 414 4.86 -18.01 9.55
CA ALA A 414 5.57 -18.99 10.39
C ALA A 414 6.74 -18.31 11.12
N SER A 415 7.53 -17.49 10.42
CA SER A 415 8.59 -16.69 11.03
C SER A 415 8.06 -15.80 12.16
N PHE A 416 6.89 -15.18 11.98
CA PHE A 416 6.22 -14.38 13.01
C PHE A 416 5.83 -15.18 14.25
N TRP A 417 5.20 -16.36 14.08
CA TRP A 417 4.79 -17.21 15.20
C TRP A 417 5.97 -17.84 15.95
N LEU A 418 7.09 -18.09 15.25
CA LEU A 418 8.33 -18.61 15.83
C LEU A 418 9.23 -17.50 16.41
N TYR A 419 8.84 -16.25 16.30
CA TYR A 419 9.66 -15.12 16.77
C TYR A 419 9.75 -15.12 18.30
N GLU A 420 10.96 -14.97 18.82
CA GLU A 420 11.25 -14.96 20.28
C GLU A 420 10.83 -16.22 21.06
N THR A 421 10.60 -17.35 20.38
CA THR A 421 10.19 -18.61 21.05
C THR A 421 11.36 -19.50 21.47
N GLY A 422 12.59 -19.11 21.16
CA GLY A 422 13.78 -19.93 21.40
C GLY A 422 13.99 -21.08 20.39
N VAL A 423 13.10 -21.25 19.42
CA VAL A 423 13.25 -22.21 18.32
C VAL A 423 14.42 -21.79 17.43
N LYS A 424 15.28 -22.75 17.11
CA LYS A 424 16.45 -22.55 16.23
C LYS A 424 16.01 -22.42 14.78
N LYS A 425 15.80 -21.21 14.30
CA LYS A 425 15.34 -20.95 12.92
C LYS A 425 16.52 -20.92 11.95
N LEU A 426 16.37 -21.59 10.81
CA LEU A 426 17.20 -21.36 9.64
C LEU A 426 16.65 -20.16 8.87
N GLU A 427 17.54 -19.44 8.20
CA GLU A 427 17.14 -18.29 7.41
C GLU A 427 16.25 -18.73 6.23
N ALA A 428 15.01 -18.29 6.21
CA ALA A 428 14.00 -18.73 5.23
C ALA A 428 14.42 -18.47 3.76
N TRP A 429 15.22 -17.43 3.54
CA TRP A 429 15.71 -17.01 2.22
C TRP A 429 17.22 -17.33 2.01
N GLY A 430 17.77 -18.23 2.84
CA GLY A 430 19.19 -18.62 2.83
C GLY A 430 19.64 -19.46 1.64
N GLY A 431 18.81 -19.60 0.60
CA GLY A 431 19.16 -20.34 -0.62
C GLY A 431 19.20 -21.87 -0.44
N TYR A 432 18.55 -22.40 0.58
CA TYR A 432 18.45 -23.84 0.81
C TYR A 432 17.62 -24.53 -0.27
N THR A 433 18.03 -25.73 -0.66
CA THR A 433 17.25 -26.69 -1.45
C THR A 433 16.99 -27.95 -0.60
N PRO A 434 16.05 -28.82 -0.96
CA PRO A 434 15.83 -30.09 -0.22
C PRO A 434 17.07 -30.94 -0.03
N GLU A 435 18.04 -30.83 -0.95
CA GLU A 435 19.32 -31.57 -0.98
C GLU A 435 20.45 -30.87 -0.23
N SER A 436 20.27 -29.62 0.22
CA SER A 436 21.32 -28.84 0.86
C SER A 436 21.97 -29.62 2.00
N PRO A 437 23.31 -29.75 2.04
CA PRO A 437 24.03 -30.55 3.02
C PRO A 437 23.95 -29.92 4.43
N GLU A 438 23.67 -28.62 4.51
CA GLU A 438 23.49 -27.89 5.76
C GLU A 438 22.20 -28.31 6.49
N LEU A 439 21.23 -28.89 5.77
CA LEU A 439 20.01 -29.42 6.36
C LEU A 439 20.28 -30.80 6.93
N CYS A 440 20.64 -30.85 8.22
CA CYS A 440 21.01 -32.08 8.91
C CYS A 440 19.82 -33.01 9.17
N SER A 441 20.12 -34.28 9.46
CA SER A 441 19.11 -35.23 9.99
C SER A 441 18.44 -34.63 11.24
N GLY A 442 17.11 -34.72 11.33
CA GLY A 442 16.33 -34.13 12.39
C GLY A 442 15.83 -32.71 12.11
N THR A 443 16.35 -31.99 11.09
CA THR A 443 15.82 -30.69 10.69
C THR A 443 14.32 -30.79 10.39
N LEU A 444 13.55 -29.83 10.93
CA LEU A 444 12.12 -29.69 10.66
C LEU A 444 11.88 -28.65 9.56
N LEU A 445 10.91 -28.89 8.70
CA LEU A 445 10.42 -27.93 7.71
C LEU A 445 8.94 -27.67 7.94
N ILE A 446 8.58 -26.42 8.20
CA ILE A 446 7.20 -25.97 8.04
C ILE A 446 6.98 -25.72 6.56
N TRP A 447 6.43 -26.71 5.89
CA TRP A 447 6.12 -26.67 4.48
C TRP A 447 4.73 -26.11 4.23
N ASP A 448 4.60 -25.29 3.23
CA ASP A 448 3.32 -24.78 2.74
C ASP A 448 3.21 -24.91 1.22
N ALA A 449 1.98 -25.10 0.74
CA ALA A 449 1.68 -25.33 -0.65
C ALA A 449 1.81 -24.08 -1.55
N HIS A 450 2.13 -22.93 -0.98
CA HIS A 450 2.25 -21.69 -1.74
C HIS A 450 3.72 -21.26 -1.94
N TYR A 451 4.48 -21.06 -0.86
CA TYR A 451 5.85 -20.58 -0.95
C TYR A 451 6.86 -21.71 -1.13
N SER A 452 6.71 -22.81 -0.36
CA SER A 452 7.72 -23.88 -0.36
C SER A 452 7.91 -24.55 -1.72
N VAL A 453 6.88 -24.54 -2.58
CA VAL A 453 6.90 -25.16 -3.92
C VAL A 453 7.39 -24.23 -5.02
N GLN A 454 7.61 -22.94 -4.75
CA GLN A 454 8.08 -22.01 -5.76
C GLN A 454 9.46 -22.40 -6.30
N ASP A 455 9.72 -22.04 -7.53
CA ASP A 455 10.96 -22.42 -8.25
C ASP A 455 12.23 -22.03 -7.49
N ASP A 456 12.21 -20.90 -6.79
CA ASP A 456 13.33 -20.41 -5.99
C ASP A 456 13.68 -21.35 -4.82
N PHE A 457 12.72 -22.13 -4.32
CA PHE A 457 12.91 -23.05 -3.20
C PHE A 457 12.85 -24.51 -3.63
N GLY A 458 11.87 -24.87 -4.46
CA GLY A 458 11.73 -26.19 -5.06
C GLY A 458 11.44 -27.32 -4.09
N PHE A 459 10.86 -27.05 -2.91
CA PHE A 459 10.47 -28.05 -1.91
C PHE A 459 9.15 -28.70 -2.28
N THR A 460 9.06 -29.35 -3.44
CA THR A 460 7.87 -30.11 -3.80
C THR A 460 7.76 -31.41 -2.98
N PRO A 461 6.57 -31.92 -2.68
CA PRO A 461 6.39 -33.15 -1.91
C PRO A 461 7.17 -34.33 -2.49
N GLU A 462 7.16 -34.50 -3.83
CA GLU A 462 7.82 -35.58 -4.54
C GLU A 462 9.35 -35.50 -4.38
N ARG A 463 9.90 -34.28 -4.44
CA ARG A 463 11.34 -34.03 -4.28
C ARG A 463 11.77 -34.27 -2.83
N LEU A 464 10.96 -33.81 -1.87
CA LEU A 464 11.18 -34.03 -0.45
C LEU A 464 11.25 -35.53 -0.11
N GLU A 465 10.28 -36.33 -0.54
CA GLU A 465 10.25 -37.77 -0.32
C GLU A 465 11.48 -38.47 -0.91
N LYS A 466 11.86 -38.08 -2.12
CA LYS A 466 13.03 -38.65 -2.83
C LYS A 466 14.35 -38.43 -2.08
N VAL A 467 14.50 -37.32 -1.35
CA VAL A 467 15.73 -36.97 -0.66
C VAL A 467 15.66 -37.19 0.86
N GLY A 468 14.71 -38.03 1.30
CA GLY A 468 14.65 -38.57 2.67
C GLY A 468 13.92 -37.69 3.68
N TRP A 469 13.04 -36.79 3.25
CA TRP A 469 12.13 -36.11 4.14
C TRP A 469 10.87 -36.94 4.37
N GLU A 470 10.39 -37.00 5.59
CA GLU A 470 9.14 -37.66 5.97
C GLU A 470 8.14 -36.68 6.55
N VAL A 471 6.86 -36.87 6.21
CA VAL A 471 5.77 -36.10 6.81
C VAL A 471 5.57 -36.54 8.24
N VAL A 472 5.65 -35.58 9.18
CA VAL A 472 5.42 -35.79 10.61
C VAL A 472 3.99 -35.44 11.00
N GLU A 473 3.46 -34.30 10.44
CA GLU A 473 2.13 -33.82 10.80
C GLU A 473 1.51 -33.04 9.62
N ASN A 474 0.17 -32.96 9.57
CA ASN A 474 -0.58 -32.28 8.54
C ASN A 474 -1.58 -31.29 9.13
N PHE A 475 -1.69 -30.12 8.53
CA PHE A 475 -2.60 -29.04 8.89
C PHE A 475 -3.33 -28.54 7.63
N ALA A 476 -4.43 -27.82 7.82
CA ALA A 476 -5.18 -27.14 6.75
C ALA A 476 -5.41 -28.05 5.51
N TYR A 477 -5.94 -29.26 5.71
CA TYR A 477 -6.17 -30.23 4.63
C TYR A 477 -4.92 -30.59 3.81
N LYS A 478 -3.77 -30.69 4.47
CA LYS A 478 -2.47 -31.00 3.85
C LYS A 478 -1.86 -29.85 3.01
N SER A 479 -2.43 -28.65 3.03
CA SER A 479 -1.79 -27.47 2.42
C SER A 479 -0.69 -26.86 3.29
N VAL A 480 -0.62 -27.27 4.56
CA VAL A 480 0.51 -27.00 5.46
C VAL A 480 0.93 -28.32 6.09
N ARG A 481 2.21 -28.61 6.16
CA ARG A 481 2.78 -29.87 6.70
C ARG A 481 4.05 -29.61 7.48
N ILE A 482 4.31 -30.47 8.43
CA ILE A 482 5.65 -30.58 9.02
C ILE A 482 6.35 -31.78 8.39
N TYR A 483 7.51 -31.51 7.81
CA TYR A 483 8.45 -32.54 7.38
C TYR A 483 9.62 -32.62 8.35
N ARG A 484 10.22 -33.81 8.45
CA ARG A 484 11.49 -34.04 9.16
C ARG A 484 12.47 -34.69 8.20
N LYS A 485 13.71 -34.21 8.18
CA LYS A 485 14.79 -34.84 7.43
C LYS A 485 15.31 -36.08 8.17
N LYS A 486 15.40 -37.25 7.52
CA LYS A 486 15.94 -38.52 8.05
C LYS A 486 17.45 -38.50 8.20
#